data_09ef71b4e022c0c5e72ce899aaf29a63
#
_entry.id   09ef71b4e022c0c5e72ce899aaf29a63
#
_cell.length_a   1.000
_cell.length_b   1.000
_cell.length_c   1.000
_cell.angle_alpha   90.00
_cell.angle_beta   90.00
_cell.angle_gamma   90.00
#
_symmetry.space_group_name_H-M   'P 1'
#
loop_
_entity.id
_entity.type
_entity.pdbx_description
1 polymer ?
#
loop_
_entity_poly.entity_id
_entity_poly.type
_entity_poly.pdbx_seq_one_letter_code
_entity_poly.pdbx_strand_id
1 'polypeptide(L)'
;MPKTATIILDGKTIECPVIVGSEGELGIDVTQLRAKTGAVTIDQGFMNTASCESKITYIDGERGILRYRGYTLEELCAHSSFTEVAYLLIYGELPTRPQFERFTFDLTHHTMIHEDLRKFYDAFPHTAHPMALLSA
;
A
#
# COMPACT_ATOMS: atom_id res chain seq x y z
N MET A 1 -21.23 -16.88 -4.75
CA MET A 1 -20.33 -18.05 -4.71
C MET A 1 -18.92 -17.55 -4.86
N PRO A 2 -17.94 -18.05 -4.12
CA PRO A 2 -16.56 -17.68 -4.36
C PRO A 2 -16.18 -18.06 -5.81
N LYS A 3 -15.54 -17.14 -6.52
CA LYS A 3 -15.05 -17.42 -7.88
C LYS A 3 -13.78 -18.25 -7.75
N THR A 4 -13.63 -19.26 -8.61
CA THR A 4 -12.43 -20.09 -8.70
C THR A 4 -11.90 -20.08 -10.14
N ALA A 5 -10.59 -20.07 -10.29
CA ALA A 5 -9.90 -20.30 -11.54
C ALA A 5 -9.32 -21.71 -11.53
N THR A 6 -9.39 -22.41 -12.66
CA THR A 6 -8.85 -23.76 -12.81
C THR A 6 -7.57 -23.71 -13.64
N ILE A 7 -6.48 -24.23 -13.08
CA ILE A 7 -5.20 -24.40 -13.77
C ILE A 7 -5.01 -25.89 -14.04
N ILE A 8 -4.74 -26.24 -15.28
CA ILE A 8 -4.44 -27.62 -15.68
C ILE A 8 -2.98 -27.69 -16.11
N LEU A 9 -2.19 -28.52 -15.43
CA LEU A 9 -0.77 -28.70 -15.70
C LEU A 9 -0.43 -30.19 -15.66
N ASP A 10 0.07 -30.76 -16.77
CA ASP A 10 0.46 -32.18 -16.91
C ASP A 10 -0.62 -33.15 -16.42
N GLY A 11 -1.88 -32.88 -16.77
CA GLY A 11 -3.03 -33.69 -16.38
C GLY A 11 -3.51 -33.51 -14.93
N LYS A 12 -2.85 -32.67 -14.15
CA LYS A 12 -3.30 -32.27 -12.80
C LYS A 12 -4.16 -31.03 -12.88
N THR A 13 -5.32 -31.09 -12.26
CA THR A 13 -6.24 -29.93 -12.14
C THR A 13 -6.12 -29.32 -10.76
N ILE A 14 -5.95 -27.99 -10.73
CA ILE A 14 -5.80 -27.20 -9.50
C ILE A 14 -6.83 -26.09 -9.51
N GLU A 15 -7.62 -26.02 -8.47
CA GLU A 15 -8.51 -24.88 -8.23
C GLU A 15 -7.77 -23.81 -7.41
N CYS A 16 -7.75 -22.59 -7.96
CA CYS A 16 -7.16 -21.40 -7.36
C CYS A 16 -8.28 -20.44 -6.98
N PRO A 17 -8.29 -19.91 -5.73
CA PRO A 17 -9.24 -18.88 -5.36
C PRO A 17 -9.08 -17.63 -6.24
N VAL A 18 -10.20 -16.97 -6.54
CA VAL A 18 -10.18 -15.67 -7.23
C VAL A 18 -10.55 -14.58 -6.24
N ILE A 19 -9.64 -13.64 -6.05
CA ILE A 19 -9.82 -12.45 -5.26
C ILE A 19 -10.39 -11.36 -6.19
N VAL A 20 -11.42 -10.66 -5.72
CA VAL A 20 -12.05 -9.58 -6.46
C VAL A 20 -11.69 -8.26 -5.78
N GLY A 21 -11.01 -7.39 -6.49
CA GLY A 21 -10.69 -6.03 -6.04
C GLY A 21 -11.95 -5.15 -5.95
N SER A 22 -11.81 -4.01 -5.27
CA SER A 22 -12.93 -3.06 -5.03
C SER A 22 -13.46 -2.44 -6.33
N GLU A 23 -12.66 -2.35 -7.36
CA GLU A 23 -13.04 -1.83 -8.68
C GLU A 23 -13.34 -2.97 -9.69
N GLY A 24 -13.38 -4.23 -9.22
CA GLY A 24 -13.77 -5.39 -10.02
C GLY A 24 -12.61 -6.14 -10.65
N GLU A 25 -11.36 -5.79 -10.38
CA GLU A 25 -10.18 -6.54 -10.85
C GLU A 25 -10.20 -7.96 -10.28
N LEU A 26 -9.75 -8.89 -11.08
CA LEU A 26 -9.70 -10.31 -10.72
C LEU A 26 -8.25 -10.75 -10.51
N GLY A 27 -7.92 -11.11 -9.26
CA GLY A 27 -6.63 -11.72 -8.92
C GLY A 27 -6.80 -13.23 -8.75
N ILE A 28 -5.93 -14.02 -9.38
CA ILE A 28 -5.88 -15.48 -9.19
C ILE A 28 -4.85 -15.75 -8.09
N ASP A 29 -5.29 -16.33 -6.97
CA ASP A 29 -4.39 -16.72 -5.90
C ASP A 29 -3.64 -18.00 -6.26
N VAL A 30 -2.37 -17.86 -6.60
CA VAL A 30 -1.48 -18.97 -6.97
C VAL A 30 -0.59 -19.46 -5.83
N THR A 31 -0.85 -19.06 -4.59
CA THR A 31 -0.02 -19.37 -3.42
C THR A 31 0.22 -20.87 -3.26
N GLN A 32 -0.80 -21.70 -3.56
CA GLN A 32 -0.73 -23.16 -3.44
C GLN A 32 -0.19 -23.88 -4.67
N LEU A 33 0.06 -23.16 -5.78
CA LEU A 33 0.47 -23.77 -7.04
C LEU A 33 1.75 -24.59 -6.90
N ARG A 34 2.79 -23.99 -6.31
CA ARG A 34 4.09 -24.66 -6.12
C ARG A 34 3.98 -25.89 -5.23
N ALA A 35 3.26 -25.80 -4.12
CA ALA A 35 3.10 -26.92 -3.19
C ALA A 35 2.40 -28.12 -3.83
N LYS A 36 1.42 -27.86 -4.71
CA LYS A 36 0.62 -28.91 -5.35
C LYS A 36 1.25 -29.49 -6.62
N THR A 37 2.08 -28.70 -7.33
CA THR A 37 2.58 -29.11 -8.67
C THR A 37 4.09 -29.06 -8.81
N GLY A 38 4.80 -28.33 -7.95
CA GLY A 38 6.20 -27.99 -8.14
C GLY A 38 6.44 -26.81 -9.10
N ALA A 39 5.42 -26.37 -9.86
CA ALA A 39 5.53 -25.27 -10.80
C ALA A 39 5.50 -23.92 -10.11
N VAL A 40 6.12 -22.92 -10.75
CA VAL A 40 6.08 -21.51 -10.38
C VAL A 40 5.58 -20.67 -11.55
N THR A 41 5.03 -19.51 -11.28
CA THR A 41 4.69 -18.52 -12.30
C THR A 41 5.92 -17.71 -12.67
N ILE A 42 6.05 -17.28 -13.93
CA ILE A 42 7.08 -16.37 -14.41
C ILE A 42 6.37 -15.15 -14.97
N ASP A 43 6.69 -13.99 -14.41
CA ASP A 43 6.19 -12.68 -14.86
C ASP A 43 7.30 -11.65 -14.65
N GLN A 44 8.02 -11.32 -15.73
CA GLN A 44 9.13 -10.36 -15.66
C GLN A 44 8.62 -8.94 -15.42
N GLY A 45 9.04 -8.34 -14.31
CA GLY A 45 8.66 -6.98 -13.95
C GLY A 45 7.24 -6.86 -13.36
N PHE A 46 6.60 -7.98 -13.01
CA PHE A 46 5.26 -8.00 -12.40
C PHE A 46 4.18 -7.29 -13.23
N MET A 47 4.27 -7.40 -14.57
CA MET A 47 3.34 -6.72 -15.48
C MET A 47 1.90 -7.23 -15.36
N ASN A 48 1.73 -8.53 -15.02
CA ASN A 48 0.43 -9.19 -14.86
C ASN A 48 0.26 -9.83 -13.49
N THR A 49 1.10 -9.46 -12.51
CA THR A 49 1.07 -10.06 -11.18
C THR A 49 0.74 -8.99 -10.13
N ALA A 50 -0.37 -9.18 -9.43
CA ALA A 50 -0.66 -8.43 -8.22
C ALA A 50 0.27 -8.93 -7.09
N SER A 51 1.17 -8.07 -6.62
CA SER A 51 2.17 -8.43 -5.60
C SER A 51 1.60 -8.44 -4.18
N CYS A 52 0.51 -7.72 -3.93
CA CYS A 52 -0.15 -7.64 -2.63
C CYS A 52 -1.59 -7.14 -2.76
N GLU A 53 -2.36 -7.34 -1.70
CA GLU A 53 -3.63 -6.63 -1.48
C GLU A 53 -3.38 -5.35 -0.68
N SER A 54 -3.99 -4.25 -1.08
CA SER A 54 -3.96 -2.98 -0.34
C SER A 54 -5.38 -2.47 -0.11
N LYS A 55 -5.68 -2.14 1.15
CA LYS A 55 -6.91 -1.42 1.54
C LYS A 55 -6.70 0.09 1.61
N ILE A 56 -5.49 0.57 1.31
CA ILE A 56 -5.10 1.97 1.48
C ILE A 56 -5.22 2.71 0.16
N THR A 57 -4.64 2.15 -0.91
CA THR A 57 -4.48 2.85 -2.18
C THR A 57 -5.00 2.00 -3.33
N TYR A 58 -5.77 2.63 -4.21
CA TYR A 58 -6.09 2.12 -5.54
C TYR A 58 -5.40 3.01 -6.59
N ILE A 59 -4.75 2.37 -7.56
CA ILE A 59 -4.07 3.05 -8.66
C ILE A 59 -4.47 2.38 -9.99
N ASP A 60 -4.90 3.19 -10.95
CA ASP A 60 -5.04 2.82 -12.35
C ASP A 60 -4.20 3.79 -13.18
N GLY A 61 -2.99 3.36 -13.55
CA GLY A 61 -2.05 4.20 -14.27
C GLY A 61 -2.47 4.49 -15.71
N GLU A 62 -3.26 3.62 -16.35
CA GLU A 62 -3.75 3.81 -17.71
C GLU A 62 -4.83 4.89 -17.77
N ARG A 63 -5.73 4.89 -16.77
CA ARG A 63 -6.81 5.88 -16.66
C ARG A 63 -6.43 7.11 -15.86
N GLY A 64 -5.27 7.11 -15.21
CA GLY A 64 -4.83 8.19 -14.32
C GLY A 64 -5.69 8.33 -13.08
N ILE A 65 -6.20 7.21 -12.54
CA ILE A 65 -7.06 7.20 -11.35
C ILE A 65 -6.22 6.86 -10.12
N LEU A 66 -6.31 7.69 -9.09
CA LEU A 66 -5.73 7.46 -7.79
C LEU A 66 -6.78 7.66 -6.69
N ARG A 67 -6.90 6.67 -5.79
CA ARG A 67 -7.79 6.77 -4.63
C ARG A 67 -7.08 6.36 -3.36
N TYR A 68 -7.36 7.07 -2.28
CA TYR A 68 -6.94 6.74 -0.93
C TYR A 68 -8.14 6.38 -0.07
N ARG A 69 -8.18 5.14 0.44
CA ARG A 69 -9.30 4.63 1.26
C ARG A 69 -10.67 4.83 0.60
N GLY A 70 -10.72 4.83 -0.76
CA GLY A 70 -11.95 5.03 -1.54
C GLY A 70 -12.22 6.48 -1.97
N TYR A 71 -11.58 7.47 -1.37
CA TYR A 71 -11.69 8.88 -1.78
C TYR A 71 -10.81 9.15 -2.99
N THR A 72 -11.30 9.92 -3.94
CA THR A 72 -10.51 10.34 -5.11
C THR A 72 -9.43 11.36 -4.69
N LEU A 73 -8.32 11.39 -5.43
CA LEU A 73 -7.26 12.35 -5.16
C LEU A 73 -7.75 13.79 -5.33
N GLU A 74 -8.60 14.03 -6.32
CA GLU A 74 -9.18 15.34 -6.60
C GLU A 74 -10.03 15.87 -5.43
N GLU A 75 -10.87 15.00 -4.84
CA GLU A 75 -11.68 15.35 -3.66
C GLU A 75 -10.80 15.65 -2.45
N LEU A 76 -9.76 14.85 -2.20
CA LEU A 76 -8.85 15.08 -1.10
C LEU A 76 -8.05 16.37 -1.27
N CYS A 77 -7.57 16.66 -2.48
CA CYS A 77 -6.85 17.90 -2.77
C CYS A 77 -7.72 19.14 -2.63
N ALA A 78 -9.01 19.04 -2.98
CA ALA A 78 -9.92 20.18 -2.93
C ALA A 78 -10.45 20.48 -1.52
N HIS A 79 -10.60 19.44 -0.66
CA HIS A 79 -11.39 19.54 0.57
C HIS A 79 -10.65 19.11 1.83
N SER A 80 -9.42 18.58 1.72
CA SER A 80 -8.69 18.06 2.88
C SER A 80 -7.30 18.69 3.00
N SER A 81 -6.84 18.83 4.24
CA SER A 81 -5.46 19.21 4.55
C SER A 81 -4.54 17.97 4.54
N PHE A 82 -3.22 18.19 4.46
CA PHE A 82 -2.22 17.12 4.59
C PHE A 82 -2.44 16.27 5.86
N THR A 83 -2.72 16.90 6.99
CA THR A 83 -2.91 16.22 8.28
C THR A 83 -4.17 15.33 8.28
N GLU A 84 -5.25 15.76 7.63
CA GLU A 84 -6.47 14.96 7.47
C GLU A 84 -6.22 13.75 6.57
N VAL A 85 -5.48 13.92 5.48
CA VAL A 85 -5.11 12.81 4.59
C VAL A 85 -4.16 11.83 5.30
N ALA A 86 -3.20 12.33 6.09
CA ALA A 86 -2.34 11.47 6.90
C ALA A 86 -3.16 10.64 7.91
N TYR A 87 -4.12 11.26 8.58
CA TYR A 87 -5.05 10.56 9.47
C TYR A 87 -5.85 9.49 8.72
N LEU A 88 -6.43 9.84 7.56
CA LEU A 88 -7.17 8.90 6.71
C LEU A 88 -6.35 7.66 6.34
N LEU A 89 -5.09 7.85 5.93
CA LEU A 89 -4.22 6.73 5.54
C LEU A 89 -3.88 5.81 6.71
N ILE A 90 -3.67 6.38 7.90
CA ILE A 90 -3.30 5.64 9.11
C ILE A 90 -4.51 4.92 9.70
N TYR A 91 -5.62 5.62 9.89
CA TYR A 91 -6.79 5.12 10.63
C TYR A 91 -7.91 4.57 9.74
N GLY A 92 -7.91 4.89 8.43
CA GLY A 92 -8.83 4.32 7.45
C GLY A 92 -10.08 5.15 7.16
N GLU A 93 -10.30 6.21 7.89
CA GLU A 93 -11.43 7.15 7.75
C GLU A 93 -10.99 8.59 7.98
N LEU A 94 -11.72 9.56 7.44
CA LEU A 94 -11.46 10.96 7.70
C LEU A 94 -11.75 11.30 9.18
N PRO A 95 -10.92 12.15 9.82
CA PRO A 95 -11.11 12.46 11.22
C PRO A 95 -12.36 13.31 11.46
N THR A 96 -13.06 13.05 12.55
CA THR A 96 -13.98 14.02 13.14
C THR A 96 -13.18 15.20 13.70
N ARG A 97 -13.84 16.34 13.95
CA ARG A 97 -13.15 17.53 14.47
C ARG A 97 -12.36 17.28 15.76
N PRO A 98 -12.88 16.58 16.77
CA PRO A 98 -12.10 16.25 17.97
C PRO A 98 -10.89 15.35 17.70
N GLN A 99 -11.03 14.38 16.79
CA GLN A 99 -9.94 13.48 16.39
C GLN A 99 -8.85 14.26 15.66
N PHE A 100 -9.21 15.18 14.75
CA PHE A 100 -8.29 16.03 14.04
C PHE A 100 -7.52 16.95 14.99
N GLU A 101 -8.21 17.62 15.93
CA GLU A 101 -7.59 18.49 16.92
C GLU A 101 -6.60 17.71 17.79
N ARG A 102 -6.97 16.51 18.23
CA ARG A 102 -6.08 15.65 19.02
C ARG A 102 -4.87 15.18 18.23
N PHE A 103 -5.07 14.71 17.01
CA PHE A 103 -3.99 14.23 16.13
C PHE A 103 -3.01 15.36 15.79
N THR A 104 -3.53 16.54 15.48
CA THR A 104 -2.71 17.74 15.22
C THR A 104 -1.93 18.16 16.47
N PHE A 105 -2.56 18.12 17.65
CA PHE A 105 -1.90 18.39 18.91
C PHE A 105 -0.73 17.42 19.13
N ASP A 106 -0.96 16.13 18.98
CA ASP A 106 0.07 15.10 19.17
C ASP A 106 1.25 15.31 18.20
N LEU A 107 0.99 15.59 16.91
CA LEU A 107 2.03 15.87 15.92
C LEU A 107 2.86 17.12 16.30
N THR A 108 2.21 18.19 16.75
CA THR A 108 2.90 19.45 17.05
C THR A 108 3.65 19.43 18.38
N HIS A 109 3.25 18.58 19.33
CA HIS A 109 3.87 18.52 20.66
C HIS A 109 4.88 17.37 20.80
N HIS A 110 5.05 16.51 19.78
CA HIS A 110 6.05 15.44 19.75
C HIS A 110 7.11 15.65 18.66
N THR A 111 7.57 16.90 18.51
CA THR A 111 8.56 17.29 17.49
C THR A 111 10.01 17.14 17.95
N MET A 112 10.23 16.92 19.25
CA MET A 112 11.58 16.74 19.78
C MET A 112 12.05 15.31 19.62
N ILE A 113 13.24 15.15 19.08
CA ILE A 113 13.92 13.85 18.96
C ILE A 113 14.82 13.64 20.18
N HIS A 114 15.07 12.36 20.53
CA HIS A 114 16.02 12.01 21.58
C HIS A 114 17.44 12.44 21.19
N GLU A 115 18.22 12.93 22.15
CA GLU A 115 19.60 13.40 21.91
C GLU A 115 20.52 12.34 21.27
N ASP A 116 20.31 11.06 21.61
CA ASP A 116 21.10 9.99 20.99
C ASP A 116 20.80 9.78 19.50
N LEU A 117 19.58 10.12 19.04
CA LEU A 117 19.25 10.06 17.62
C LEU A 117 20.01 11.14 16.83
N ARG A 118 20.33 12.26 17.44
CA ARG A 118 21.17 13.31 16.85
C ARG A 118 22.54 12.76 16.45
N LYS A 119 23.16 11.96 17.31
CA LYS A 119 24.48 11.34 17.03
C LYS A 119 24.45 10.44 15.79
N PHE A 120 23.32 9.79 15.53
CA PHE A 120 23.12 9.00 14.33
C PHE A 120 23.21 9.85 13.05
N TYR A 121 22.54 11.01 13.04
CA TYR A 121 22.61 11.93 11.90
C TYR A 121 23.97 12.61 11.77
N ASP A 122 24.64 12.93 12.86
CA ASP A 122 25.98 13.52 12.85
C ASP A 122 27.06 12.59 12.29
N ALA A 123 26.80 11.28 12.24
CA ALA A 123 27.70 10.29 11.66
C ALA A 123 27.71 10.24 10.13
N PHE A 124 26.73 10.86 9.46
CA PHE A 124 26.68 10.91 8.00
C PHE A 124 27.60 12.01 7.45
N PRO A 125 28.29 11.76 6.33
CA PRO A 125 29.07 12.80 5.65
C PRO A 125 28.14 13.90 5.12
N HIS A 126 28.61 15.15 5.16
CA HIS A 126 27.84 16.30 4.66
C HIS A 126 27.47 16.21 3.16
N THR A 127 28.16 15.36 2.41
CA THR A 127 27.90 15.09 1.00
C THR A 127 26.94 13.93 0.76
N ALA A 128 26.40 13.32 1.81
CA ALA A 128 25.48 12.21 1.67
C ALA A 128 24.19 12.62 0.96
N HIS A 129 23.70 11.76 0.07
CA HIS A 129 22.45 12.05 -0.63
C HIS A 129 21.26 12.02 0.36
N PRO A 130 20.34 13.02 0.32
CA PRO A 130 19.22 13.10 1.26
C PRO A 130 18.36 11.84 1.34
N MET A 131 18.17 11.14 0.22
CA MET A 131 17.39 9.88 0.20
C MET A 131 18.12 8.74 0.91
N ALA A 132 19.46 8.73 0.92
CA ALA A 132 20.22 7.75 1.70
C ALA A 132 20.06 8.00 3.21
N LEU A 133 20.05 9.27 3.63
CA LEU A 133 19.77 9.66 5.01
C LEU A 133 18.36 9.27 5.43
N LEU A 134 17.37 9.46 4.55
CA LEU A 134 15.98 9.14 4.81
C LEU A 134 15.73 7.63 4.94
N SER A 135 16.48 6.80 4.21
CA SER A 135 16.32 5.36 4.19
C SER A 135 17.06 4.64 5.33
N ALA A 136 17.97 5.32 6.01
CA ALA A 136 18.74 4.77 7.11
C ALA A 136 17.99 4.86 8.44
#